data_aee06e25ce0bcf5c585df3631e11cb8d
#
_entry.id   aee06e25ce0bcf5c585df3631e11cb8d
#
_cell.length_a   1.000
_cell.length_b   1.000
_cell.length_c   1.000
_cell.angle_alpha   90.00
_cell.angle_beta   90.00
_cell.angle_gamma   90.00
#
_symmetry.space_group_name_H-M   'P 1'
#
loop_
_entity.id
_entity.type
_entity.pdbx_description
1 polymer ?
#
loop_
_entity_poly.entity_id
_entity_poly.type
_entity_poly.pdbx_seq_one_letter_code
_entity_poly.pdbx_strand_id
1 'polypeptide(L)'
;MAEQNNQQKKGGQQQDANQLIQVRYDKLHELQANGKNPFEITKYDVTHHSTDIKDNFESLEGQEVTVAGRMMFKRVMGKASFCNVQDLKGRIQAYVARDEVGEESYADFKKYDVGDILGIKGKVFKTQTGEISIHAQEVTLLSKSLQILPEKYHGLTDTDARYRQRYVDLIMNEDVKDTFVKRSKVISSIRRYLDGQGFMEVETPMLVSNAGGASARPFETHFNALNEDLKLRISLELYLKRLIVGGMERVYEIGRVFRNEGLDTRHNPEFTLMELYQAYTDYHGMMDLTENLYRYIAKEVTGSEILTYGEHTMDLSKPFERITMVDAVKKYANIDFNEVPDTAAAKKLAEEHHIEYEERHEKGDILNLFFEEYVEEHLIQPTFVMDHPIEISPLTKMKPEDPNYVERFEFFMNGWEMANAYSELNDPEDQRRRFEAQEKAFAAGDEEANHTDEDFLNALAIGMPPTGGIGFGIDRMVMMMTNSPAIRDVLLFPTMKSIDK
;
A
#
# COMPACT_ATOMS: atom_id res chain seq x y z
N MET A 1 35.71 13.48 -23.66
CA MET A 1 35.21 14.88 -23.81
C MET A 1 33.75 15.02 -23.38
N ALA A 2 32.82 14.09 -23.69
CA ALA A 2 31.42 14.17 -23.24
C ALA A 2 31.24 13.96 -21.72
N GLU A 3 32.00 13.05 -21.10
CA GLU A 3 31.97 12.81 -19.66
C GLU A 3 32.58 13.95 -18.84
N GLN A 4 33.65 14.56 -19.32
CA GLN A 4 34.26 15.74 -18.67
C GLN A 4 33.37 16.98 -18.75
N ASN A 5 32.63 17.16 -19.86
CA ASN A 5 31.64 18.23 -19.99
C ASN A 5 30.41 18.01 -19.08
N ASN A 6 30.02 16.75 -18.84
CA ASN A 6 28.93 16.43 -17.92
C ASN A 6 29.31 16.63 -16.44
N GLN A 7 30.56 16.32 -16.05
CA GLN A 7 31.06 16.56 -14.70
C GLN A 7 31.23 18.05 -14.41
N GLN A 8 31.72 18.85 -15.37
CA GLN A 8 31.79 20.30 -15.22
C GLN A 8 30.43 20.99 -15.15
N LYS A 9 29.42 20.52 -15.92
CA LYS A 9 28.06 21.03 -15.81
C LYS A 9 27.39 20.67 -14.46
N LYS A 10 27.57 19.44 -13.96
CA LYS A 10 27.11 19.06 -12.63
C LYS A 10 27.79 19.84 -11.51
N GLY A 11 29.09 20.09 -11.60
CA GLY A 11 29.84 20.90 -10.63
C GLY A 11 29.38 22.37 -10.58
N GLY A 12 29.09 22.98 -11.73
CA GLY A 12 28.55 24.35 -11.80
C GLY A 12 27.15 24.45 -11.20
N GLN A 13 26.24 23.53 -11.54
CA GLN A 13 24.88 23.51 -10.99
C GLN A 13 24.87 23.31 -9.46
N GLN A 14 25.79 22.50 -8.92
CA GLN A 14 25.90 22.28 -7.48
C GLN A 14 26.41 23.52 -6.74
N GLN A 15 27.35 24.28 -7.34
CA GLN A 15 27.83 25.55 -6.76
C GLN A 15 26.73 26.61 -6.76
N ASP A 16 25.97 26.73 -7.84
CA ASP A 16 24.86 27.69 -7.93
C ASP A 16 23.76 27.34 -6.92
N ALA A 17 23.44 26.04 -6.75
CA ALA A 17 22.47 25.58 -5.75
C ALA A 17 22.93 25.92 -4.32
N ASN A 18 24.19 25.69 -3.98
CA ASN A 18 24.74 26.00 -2.66
C ASN A 18 24.70 27.52 -2.36
N GLN A 19 24.94 28.35 -3.36
CA GLN A 19 24.83 29.81 -3.22
C GLN A 19 23.39 30.25 -2.95
N LEU A 20 22.44 29.68 -3.67
CA LEU A 20 21.02 29.98 -3.44
C LEU A 20 20.53 29.50 -2.06
N ILE A 21 21.00 28.37 -1.58
CA ILE A 21 20.73 27.87 -0.24
C ILE A 21 21.30 28.86 0.79
N GLN A 22 22.56 29.33 0.62
CA GLN A 22 23.16 30.31 1.52
C GLN A 22 22.34 31.59 1.59
N VAL A 23 21.88 32.10 0.44
CA VAL A 23 21.00 33.29 0.40
C VAL A 23 19.74 33.11 1.21
N ARG A 24 19.13 31.88 1.24
CA ARG A 24 17.95 31.59 2.05
C ARG A 24 18.26 31.58 3.54
N TYR A 25 19.42 31.05 3.94
CA TYR A 25 19.91 31.16 5.33
C TYR A 25 20.14 32.61 5.75
N ASP A 26 20.75 33.41 4.90
CA ASP A 26 21.01 34.84 5.18
C ASP A 26 19.69 35.61 5.39
N LYS A 27 18.67 35.35 4.56
CA LYS A 27 17.32 35.90 4.72
C LYS A 27 16.63 35.44 6.03
N LEU A 28 16.83 34.20 6.42
CA LEU A 28 16.33 33.70 7.71
C LEU A 28 17.00 34.45 8.88
N HIS A 29 18.33 34.56 8.86
CA HIS A 29 19.07 35.26 9.90
C HIS A 29 18.68 36.75 9.98
N GLU A 30 18.42 37.39 8.83
CA GLU A 30 17.91 38.78 8.80
C GLU A 30 16.52 38.87 9.48
N LEU A 31 15.61 37.94 9.18
CA LEU A 31 14.30 37.90 9.84
C LEU A 31 14.42 37.67 11.35
N GLN A 32 15.28 36.77 11.78
CA GLN A 32 15.50 36.47 13.20
C GLN A 32 16.09 37.68 13.93
N ALA A 33 17.06 38.38 13.34
CA ALA A 33 17.67 39.58 13.89
C ALA A 33 16.68 40.74 14.04
N ASN A 34 15.64 40.78 13.18
CA ASN A 34 14.55 41.76 13.22
C ASN A 34 13.34 41.31 14.11
N GLY A 35 13.47 40.26 14.90
CA GLY A 35 12.38 39.73 15.75
C GLY A 35 11.20 39.12 14.98
N LYS A 36 11.42 38.68 13.73
CA LYS A 36 10.43 38.08 12.84
C LYS A 36 10.77 36.61 12.55
N ASN A 37 11.20 35.86 13.57
CA ASN A 37 11.57 34.47 13.42
C ASN A 37 10.33 33.60 13.13
N PRO A 38 10.18 33.02 11.91
CA PRO A 38 8.99 32.24 11.58
C PRO A 38 8.89 30.96 12.42
N PHE A 39 9.99 30.45 12.95
CA PHE A 39 10.01 29.20 13.72
C PHE A 39 9.54 29.36 15.18
N GLU A 40 9.24 30.57 15.62
CA GLU A 40 8.61 30.84 16.92
C GLU A 40 7.08 30.76 16.87
N ILE A 41 6.51 30.74 15.66
CA ILE A 41 5.06 30.62 15.46
C ILE A 41 4.65 29.18 15.71
N THR A 42 3.87 28.93 16.77
CA THR A 42 3.44 27.59 17.18
C THR A 42 2.05 27.23 16.72
N LYS A 43 1.24 28.21 16.33
CA LYS A 43 -0.16 28.02 15.91
C LYS A 43 -0.56 29.06 14.86
N TYR A 44 -1.38 28.63 13.91
CA TYR A 44 -2.04 29.49 12.94
C TYR A 44 -3.45 28.97 12.67
N ASP A 45 -4.47 29.83 12.83
CA ASP A 45 -5.86 29.42 12.71
C ASP A 45 -6.31 29.45 11.25
N VAL A 46 -6.44 28.30 10.63
CA VAL A 46 -6.94 28.11 9.26
C VAL A 46 -8.44 27.89 9.28
N THR A 47 -9.17 28.64 8.46
CA THR A 47 -10.65 28.52 8.37
C THR A 47 -11.08 27.65 7.18
N HIS A 48 -10.37 27.70 6.06
CA HIS A 48 -10.72 27.04 4.80
C HIS A 48 -9.51 26.47 4.08
N HIS A 49 -9.72 25.42 3.29
CA HIS A 49 -8.75 24.97 2.30
C HIS A 49 -9.06 25.54 0.91
N SER A 50 -8.09 25.43 0.02
CA SER A 50 -8.15 25.98 -1.35
C SER A 50 -9.39 25.55 -2.14
N THR A 51 -9.74 24.25 -2.12
CA THR A 51 -10.91 23.73 -2.84
C THR A 51 -12.21 24.13 -2.15
N ASP A 52 -12.26 24.20 -0.81
CA ASP A 52 -13.47 24.64 -0.09
C ASP A 52 -13.88 26.05 -0.54
N ILE A 53 -12.90 26.92 -0.80
CA ILE A 53 -13.14 28.28 -1.30
C ILE A 53 -13.60 28.27 -2.76
N LYS A 54 -12.95 27.45 -3.60
CA LYS A 54 -13.30 27.38 -5.03
C LYS A 54 -14.68 26.79 -5.27
N ASP A 55 -15.00 25.71 -4.56
CA ASP A 55 -16.26 24.99 -4.71
C ASP A 55 -17.47 25.77 -4.13
N ASN A 56 -17.21 26.62 -3.14
CA ASN A 56 -18.24 27.42 -2.46
C ASN A 56 -18.11 28.93 -2.75
N PHE A 57 -17.52 29.29 -3.89
CA PHE A 57 -17.21 30.68 -4.24
C PHE A 57 -18.42 31.63 -4.08
N GLU A 58 -19.57 31.24 -4.61
CA GLU A 58 -20.80 32.11 -4.58
C GLU A 58 -21.19 32.53 -3.16
N SER A 59 -20.99 31.65 -2.18
CA SER A 59 -21.30 31.94 -0.78
C SER A 59 -20.16 32.64 -0.03
N LEU A 60 -18.94 32.51 -0.51
CA LEU A 60 -17.73 33.04 0.13
C LEU A 60 -17.20 34.33 -0.51
N GLU A 61 -17.76 34.76 -1.65
CA GLU A 61 -17.33 36.01 -2.28
C GLU A 61 -17.44 37.20 -1.34
N GLY A 62 -16.34 37.94 -1.19
CA GLY A 62 -16.25 39.07 -0.26
C GLY A 62 -16.07 38.69 1.22
N GLN A 63 -16.25 37.42 1.60
CA GLN A 63 -16.03 36.95 2.96
C GLN A 63 -14.54 36.85 3.28
N GLU A 64 -14.22 37.06 4.56
CA GLU A 64 -12.88 36.90 5.09
C GLU A 64 -12.57 35.41 5.33
N VAL A 65 -11.47 34.95 4.82
CA VAL A 65 -10.97 33.59 4.99
C VAL A 65 -9.50 33.59 5.41
N THR A 66 -9.07 32.54 6.07
CA THR A 66 -7.67 32.32 6.42
C THR A 66 -7.24 30.96 5.88
N VAL A 67 -6.20 30.96 5.06
CA VAL A 67 -5.58 29.76 4.50
C VAL A 67 -4.12 29.65 4.88
N ALA A 68 -3.58 28.44 4.93
CA ALA A 68 -2.15 28.21 5.08
C ALA A 68 -1.67 27.14 4.12
N GLY A 69 -0.44 27.30 3.63
CA GLY A 69 0.15 26.31 2.74
C GLY A 69 1.49 26.74 2.16
N ARG A 70 2.02 25.93 1.28
CA ARG A 70 3.30 26.15 0.64
C ARG A 70 3.18 27.08 -0.56
N MET A 71 4.00 28.13 -0.62
CA MET A 71 4.08 29.00 -1.78
C MET A 71 4.79 28.29 -2.95
N MET A 72 4.02 27.96 -3.98
CA MET A 72 4.52 27.23 -5.16
C MET A 72 4.85 28.14 -6.34
N PHE A 73 4.41 29.37 -6.29
CA PHE A 73 4.66 30.37 -7.33
C PHE A 73 4.55 31.78 -6.72
N LYS A 74 5.39 32.68 -7.21
CA LYS A 74 5.34 34.11 -6.88
C LYS A 74 5.68 34.96 -8.10
N ARG A 75 4.90 36.03 -8.32
CA ARG A 75 5.17 37.04 -9.35
C ARG A 75 5.00 38.45 -8.74
N VAL A 76 6.09 39.18 -8.68
CA VAL A 76 6.12 40.56 -8.17
C VAL A 76 5.89 41.54 -9.32
N MET A 77 4.94 42.47 -9.18
CA MET A 77 4.58 43.49 -10.17
C MET A 77 4.55 44.90 -9.50
N GLY A 78 5.69 45.40 -9.09
CA GLY A 78 5.80 46.72 -8.45
C GLY A 78 5.15 46.77 -7.06
N LYS A 79 3.97 47.40 -6.96
CA LYS A 79 3.21 47.57 -5.71
C LYS A 79 2.26 46.42 -5.38
N ALA A 80 2.14 45.45 -6.25
CA ALA A 80 1.32 44.28 -6.06
C ALA A 80 2.05 43.00 -6.49
N SER A 81 1.61 41.88 -5.99
CA SER A 81 2.15 40.57 -6.31
C SER A 81 1.05 39.52 -6.36
N PHE A 82 1.28 38.46 -7.13
CA PHE A 82 0.50 37.24 -7.04
C PHE A 82 1.37 36.11 -6.49
N CYS A 83 0.81 35.26 -5.67
CA CYS A 83 1.39 33.98 -5.31
C CYS A 83 0.34 32.88 -5.32
N ASN A 84 0.76 31.63 -5.51
CA ASN A 84 -0.09 30.48 -5.34
C ASN A 84 0.36 29.71 -4.10
N VAL A 85 -0.60 29.44 -3.22
CA VAL A 85 -0.41 28.63 -2.01
C VAL A 85 -1.03 27.27 -2.23
N GLN A 86 -0.28 26.21 -1.97
CA GLN A 86 -0.69 24.82 -2.04
C GLN A 86 -0.93 24.28 -0.65
N ASP A 87 -2.12 23.75 -0.42
CA ASP A 87 -2.52 23.05 0.81
C ASP A 87 -2.76 21.54 0.57
N LEU A 88 -3.45 20.87 1.50
CA LEU A 88 -3.80 19.46 1.38
C LEU A 88 -4.70 19.19 0.16
N LYS A 89 -5.67 20.07 -0.09
CA LYS A 89 -6.74 19.85 -1.06
C LYS A 89 -6.42 20.39 -2.46
N GLY A 90 -5.48 21.34 -2.59
CA GLY A 90 -5.13 21.91 -3.89
C GLY A 90 -4.35 23.20 -3.79
N ARG A 91 -4.62 24.13 -4.71
CA ARG A 91 -3.94 25.43 -4.81
C ARG A 91 -4.93 26.56 -4.90
N ILE A 92 -4.60 27.70 -4.27
CA ILE A 92 -5.36 28.95 -4.41
C ILE A 92 -4.40 30.11 -4.68
N GLN A 93 -4.83 31.03 -5.54
CA GLN A 93 -4.09 32.27 -5.80
C GLN A 93 -4.37 33.29 -4.70
N ALA A 94 -3.34 34.02 -4.31
CA ALA A 94 -3.48 35.22 -3.47
C ALA A 94 -2.91 36.44 -4.19
N TYR A 95 -3.66 37.53 -4.15
CA TYR A 95 -3.25 38.86 -4.57
C TYR A 95 -2.78 39.62 -3.34
N VAL A 96 -1.51 40.01 -3.33
CA VAL A 96 -0.85 40.71 -2.23
C VAL A 96 -0.52 42.12 -2.67
N ALA A 97 -1.25 43.11 -2.23
CA ALA A 97 -1.06 44.53 -2.55
C ALA A 97 -0.43 45.29 -1.36
N ARG A 98 0.61 46.10 -1.66
CA ARG A 98 1.32 46.87 -0.64
C ARG A 98 0.36 47.76 0.18
N ASP A 99 -0.61 48.37 -0.50
CA ASP A 99 -1.53 49.34 0.13
C ASP A 99 -2.56 48.64 1.04
N GLU A 100 -2.71 47.30 0.94
CA GLU A 100 -3.57 46.45 1.79
C GLU A 100 -2.82 45.82 2.97
N VAL A 101 -1.67 45.15 2.68
CA VAL A 101 -0.90 44.46 3.72
C VAL A 101 0.06 45.34 4.47
N GLY A 102 0.23 46.60 4.03
CA GLY A 102 1.20 47.55 4.56
C GLY A 102 2.57 47.47 3.90
N GLU A 103 3.30 48.61 3.96
CA GLU A 103 4.58 48.75 3.26
C GLU A 103 5.66 47.77 3.77
N GLU A 104 5.74 47.64 5.11
CA GLU A 104 6.72 46.75 5.75
C GLU A 104 6.46 45.27 5.42
N SER A 105 5.20 44.81 5.65
CA SER A 105 4.81 43.42 5.35
C SER A 105 4.98 43.07 3.88
N TYR A 106 4.71 44.02 2.98
CA TYR A 106 4.94 43.83 1.55
C TYR A 106 6.43 43.76 1.19
N ALA A 107 7.26 44.53 1.88
CA ALA A 107 8.75 44.49 1.68
C ALA A 107 9.29 43.13 2.14
N ASP A 108 8.81 42.59 3.25
CA ASP A 108 9.16 41.22 3.71
C ASP A 108 8.65 40.15 2.74
N PHE A 109 7.39 40.24 2.31
CA PHE A 109 6.80 39.29 1.35
C PHE A 109 7.63 39.21 0.05
N LYS A 110 8.16 40.32 -0.45
CA LYS A 110 9.00 40.29 -1.63
C LYS A 110 10.29 39.47 -1.45
N LYS A 111 10.79 39.35 -0.21
CA LYS A 111 11.98 38.56 0.12
C LYS A 111 11.67 37.06 0.31
N TYR A 112 10.40 36.67 0.53
CA TYR A 112 10.02 35.27 0.69
C TYR A 112 10.34 34.46 -0.58
N ASP A 113 10.62 33.18 -0.43
CA ASP A 113 11.04 32.31 -1.52
C ASP A 113 9.97 31.25 -1.85
N VAL A 114 9.93 30.81 -3.09
CA VAL A 114 9.14 29.62 -3.47
C VAL A 114 9.58 28.44 -2.60
N GLY A 115 8.60 27.77 -2.02
CA GLY A 115 8.80 26.72 -1.02
C GLY A 115 8.48 27.15 0.42
N ASP A 116 8.47 28.45 0.73
CA ASP A 116 8.08 28.95 2.06
C ASP A 116 6.64 28.57 2.41
N ILE A 117 6.35 28.33 3.68
CA ILE A 117 4.98 28.12 4.19
C ILE A 117 4.40 29.45 4.64
N LEU A 118 3.27 29.81 4.06
CA LEU A 118 2.59 31.07 4.32
C LEU A 118 1.24 30.85 4.94
N GLY A 119 0.86 31.72 5.86
CA GLY A 119 -0.49 31.99 6.26
C GLY A 119 -1.01 33.25 5.54
N ILE A 120 -2.20 33.19 4.98
CA ILE A 120 -2.81 34.33 4.28
C ILE A 120 -4.24 34.51 4.80
N LYS A 121 -4.50 35.72 5.31
CA LYS A 121 -5.83 36.14 5.69
C LYS A 121 -6.29 37.24 4.73
N GLY A 122 -7.54 37.14 4.24
CA GLY A 122 -8.06 38.11 3.30
C GLY A 122 -9.45 37.76 2.77
N LYS A 123 -9.93 38.54 1.82
CA LYS A 123 -11.26 38.38 1.24
C LYS A 123 -11.23 37.57 -0.05
N VAL A 124 -12.19 36.67 -0.19
CA VAL A 124 -12.38 35.90 -1.42
C VAL A 124 -12.89 36.83 -2.53
N PHE A 125 -12.30 36.73 -3.71
CA PHE A 125 -12.72 37.46 -4.90
C PHE A 125 -12.41 36.73 -6.19
N LYS A 126 -12.98 37.20 -7.27
CA LYS A 126 -12.68 36.70 -8.60
C LYS A 126 -11.89 37.72 -9.39
N THR A 127 -10.77 37.33 -9.97
CA THR A 127 -9.96 38.23 -10.83
C THR A 127 -10.68 38.55 -12.13
N GLN A 128 -10.21 39.57 -12.85
CA GLN A 128 -10.73 39.91 -14.17
C GLN A 128 -10.60 38.78 -15.20
N THR A 129 -9.64 37.88 -14.99
CA THR A 129 -9.43 36.69 -15.85
C THR A 129 -10.24 35.48 -15.40
N GLY A 130 -11.05 35.62 -14.35
CA GLY A 130 -11.93 34.57 -13.85
C GLY A 130 -11.33 33.66 -12.77
N GLU A 131 -10.08 33.85 -12.32
CA GLU A 131 -9.45 33.03 -11.28
C GLU A 131 -9.97 33.40 -9.88
N ILE A 132 -10.47 32.41 -9.14
CA ILE A 132 -10.88 32.58 -7.75
C ILE A 132 -9.64 32.73 -6.88
N SER A 133 -9.57 33.81 -6.11
CA SER A 133 -8.38 34.27 -5.42
C SER A 133 -8.71 34.87 -4.05
N ILE A 134 -7.68 35.05 -3.23
CA ILE A 134 -7.76 35.77 -1.95
C ILE A 134 -7.09 37.12 -2.12
N HIS A 135 -7.80 38.20 -1.85
CA HIS A 135 -7.25 39.53 -1.70
C HIS A 135 -6.65 39.67 -0.28
N ALA A 136 -5.36 39.49 -0.18
CA ALA A 136 -4.65 39.36 1.08
C ALA A 136 -4.68 40.70 1.86
N GLN A 137 -5.11 40.63 3.10
CA GLN A 137 -5.02 41.71 4.09
C GLN A 137 -3.86 41.49 5.06
N GLU A 138 -3.49 40.21 5.28
CA GLU A 138 -2.35 39.80 6.09
C GLU A 138 -1.63 38.63 5.43
N VAL A 139 -0.30 38.66 5.47
CA VAL A 139 0.56 37.57 5.01
C VAL A 139 1.60 37.29 6.09
N THR A 140 1.57 36.08 6.63
CA THR A 140 2.48 35.63 7.69
C THR A 140 3.41 34.54 7.16
N LEU A 141 4.70 34.68 7.37
CA LEU A 141 5.65 33.60 7.10
C LEU A 141 5.62 32.60 8.27
N LEU A 142 5.06 31.40 8.03
CA LEU A 142 4.91 30.36 9.06
C LEU A 142 6.15 29.45 9.14
N SER A 143 6.86 29.26 8.02
CA SER A 143 8.10 28.49 7.99
C SER A 143 8.93 28.87 6.76
N LYS A 144 10.24 28.99 6.94
CA LYS A 144 11.18 29.28 5.87
C LYS A 144 11.68 28.00 5.21
N SER A 145 11.52 27.89 3.89
CA SER A 145 12.12 26.80 3.10
C SER A 145 13.60 27.13 2.84
N LEU A 146 14.50 26.35 3.42
CA LEU A 146 15.93 26.55 3.28
C LEU A 146 16.52 25.77 2.11
N GLN A 147 15.86 24.69 1.67
CA GLN A 147 16.23 23.93 0.49
C GLN A 147 15.44 24.40 -0.73
N ILE A 148 16.01 24.16 -1.92
CA ILE A 148 15.41 24.53 -3.20
C ILE A 148 14.52 23.33 -3.64
N LEU A 149 13.27 23.62 -3.97
CA LEU A 149 12.42 22.63 -4.62
C LEU A 149 12.86 22.40 -6.07
N PRO A 150 12.71 21.19 -6.61
CA PRO A 150 12.93 20.92 -8.03
C PRO A 150 12.13 21.86 -8.92
N GLU A 151 12.66 22.16 -10.11
CA GLU A 151 11.95 23.04 -11.05
C GLU A 151 10.61 22.44 -11.49
N LYS A 152 9.57 23.28 -11.55
CA LYS A 152 8.18 22.90 -11.83
C LYS A 152 7.99 22.17 -13.18
N TYR A 153 8.82 22.47 -14.17
CA TYR A 153 8.70 21.92 -15.54
C TYR A 153 9.32 20.53 -15.71
N HIS A 154 10.22 20.14 -14.83
CA HIS A 154 10.86 18.82 -14.88
C HIS A 154 10.44 17.93 -13.72
N GLY A 155 9.84 18.52 -12.64
CA GLY A 155 9.40 17.79 -11.46
C GLY A 155 10.53 16.96 -10.84
N LEU A 156 10.18 16.10 -9.90
CA LEU A 156 11.01 14.99 -9.46
C LEU A 156 10.68 13.78 -10.34
N THR A 157 11.31 13.69 -11.55
CA THR A 157 11.01 12.65 -12.54
C THR A 157 11.79 11.35 -12.29
N ASP A 158 12.90 11.44 -11.61
CA ASP A 158 13.70 10.27 -11.23
C ASP A 158 12.95 9.46 -10.17
N THR A 159 12.58 8.24 -10.52
CA THR A 159 11.76 7.36 -9.68
C THR A 159 12.45 7.01 -8.36
N ASP A 160 13.78 6.78 -8.37
CA ASP A 160 14.54 6.47 -7.15
C ASP A 160 14.56 7.67 -6.20
N ALA A 161 14.79 8.86 -6.72
CA ALA A 161 14.75 10.11 -5.95
C ALA A 161 13.34 10.38 -5.38
N ARG A 162 12.25 10.07 -6.12
CA ARG A 162 10.87 10.17 -5.65
C ARG A 162 10.60 9.28 -4.43
N TYR A 163 11.07 8.05 -4.44
CA TYR A 163 10.90 7.14 -3.31
C TYR A 163 11.73 7.54 -2.10
N ARG A 164 12.98 8.01 -2.31
CA ARG A 164 13.88 8.44 -1.22
C ARG A 164 13.48 9.78 -0.61
N GLN A 165 12.96 10.69 -1.41
CA GLN A 165 12.51 12.02 -0.98
C GLN A 165 10.99 12.17 -1.14
N ARG A 166 10.23 11.23 -0.59
CA ARG A 166 8.78 11.19 -0.70
C ARG A 166 8.11 12.50 -0.29
N TYR A 167 8.66 13.22 0.69
CA TYR A 167 8.17 14.53 1.10
C TYR A 167 8.31 15.59 0.00
N VAL A 168 9.32 15.50 -0.87
CA VAL A 168 9.43 16.36 -2.06
C VAL A 168 8.47 15.91 -3.15
N ASP A 169 8.37 14.60 -3.38
CA ASP A 169 7.44 13.99 -4.33
C ASP A 169 5.99 14.41 -4.05
N LEU A 170 5.56 14.35 -2.77
CA LEU A 170 4.24 14.81 -2.33
C LEU A 170 4.00 16.33 -2.53
N ILE A 171 5.05 17.15 -2.55
CA ILE A 171 4.95 18.59 -2.84
C ILE A 171 4.80 18.83 -4.34
N MET A 172 5.57 18.10 -5.16
CA MET A 172 5.70 18.37 -6.58
C MET A 172 4.65 17.68 -7.44
N ASN A 173 4.23 16.48 -7.05
CA ASN A 173 3.34 15.59 -7.81
C ASN A 173 2.01 15.42 -7.06
N GLU A 174 0.94 16.02 -7.59
CA GLU A 174 -0.38 16.00 -6.94
C GLU A 174 -1.04 14.61 -6.98
N ASP A 175 -0.80 13.84 -8.05
CA ASP A 175 -1.24 12.47 -8.24
C ASP A 175 -0.71 11.52 -7.15
N VAL A 176 0.53 11.72 -6.72
CA VAL A 176 1.13 10.94 -5.62
C VAL A 176 0.37 11.16 -4.30
N LYS A 177 0.00 12.41 -4.02
CA LYS A 177 -0.81 12.73 -2.84
C LYS A 177 -2.18 12.05 -2.90
N ASP A 178 -2.85 12.08 -4.07
CA ASP A 178 -4.13 11.42 -4.30
C ASP A 178 -4.06 9.91 -4.05
N THR A 179 -2.98 9.26 -4.50
CA THR A 179 -2.74 7.83 -4.24
C THR A 179 -2.77 7.53 -2.74
N PHE A 180 -2.10 8.32 -1.89
CA PHE A 180 -2.10 8.09 -0.44
C PHE A 180 -3.40 8.47 0.25
N VAL A 181 -4.12 9.45 -0.25
CA VAL A 181 -5.50 9.74 0.19
C VAL A 181 -6.41 8.55 -0.12
N LYS A 182 -6.34 8.00 -1.33
CA LYS A 182 -7.08 6.80 -1.72
C LYS A 182 -6.68 5.58 -0.89
N ARG A 183 -5.38 5.37 -0.62
CA ARG A 183 -4.93 4.30 0.28
C ARG A 183 -5.59 4.39 1.67
N SER A 184 -5.60 5.58 2.26
CA SER A 184 -6.29 5.80 3.54
C SER A 184 -7.78 5.52 3.44
N LYS A 185 -8.41 5.90 2.32
CA LYS A 185 -9.82 5.64 2.05
C LYS A 185 -10.12 4.15 1.87
N VAL A 186 -9.25 3.39 1.21
CA VAL A 186 -9.35 1.92 1.10
C VAL A 186 -9.43 1.30 2.50
N ILE A 187 -8.43 1.58 3.36
CA ILE A 187 -8.36 1.00 4.70
C ILE A 187 -9.59 1.39 5.55
N SER A 188 -10.01 2.65 5.51
CA SER A 188 -11.20 3.09 6.26
C SER A 188 -12.51 2.50 5.71
N SER A 189 -12.57 2.20 4.41
CA SER A 189 -13.72 1.53 3.79
C SER A 189 -13.79 0.07 4.16
N ILE A 190 -12.65 -0.63 4.20
CA ILE A 190 -12.55 -2.01 4.70
C ILE A 190 -13.13 -2.08 6.13
N ARG A 191 -12.64 -1.21 7.03
CA ARG A 191 -13.12 -1.17 8.42
C ARG A 191 -14.63 -0.98 8.51
N ARG A 192 -15.16 0.04 7.82
CA ARG A 192 -16.63 0.28 7.80
C ARG A 192 -17.42 -0.92 7.30
N TYR A 193 -16.92 -1.60 6.26
CA TYR A 193 -17.59 -2.77 5.72
C TYR A 193 -17.59 -3.92 6.73
N LEU A 194 -16.44 -4.26 7.28
CA LEU A 194 -16.30 -5.39 8.21
C LEU A 194 -17.01 -5.14 9.55
N ASP A 195 -16.89 -3.92 10.11
CA ASP A 195 -17.63 -3.52 11.32
C ASP A 195 -19.15 -3.64 11.09
N GLY A 196 -19.64 -3.23 9.92
CA GLY A 196 -21.03 -3.38 9.51
C GLY A 196 -21.49 -4.83 9.37
N GLN A 197 -20.55 -5.77 9.16
CA GLN A 197 -20.80 -7.22 9.13
C GLN A 197 -20.62 -7.89 10.51
N GLY A 198 -20.30 -7.12 11.54
CA GLY A 198 -20.12 -7.60 12.91
C GLY A 198 -18.77 -8.25 13.18
N PHE A 199 -17.75 -7.95 12.36
CA PHE A 199 -16.37 -8.32 12.66
C PHE A 199 -15.78 -7.39 13.71
N MET A 200 -14.89 -7.91 14.54
CA MET A 200 -14.10 -7.17 15.53
C MET A 200 -12.67 -7.02 15.02
N GLU A 201 -12.16 -5.77 14.92
CA GLU A 201 -10.74 -5.53 14.70
C GLU A 201 -9.95 -5.85 15.96
N VAL A 202 -8.87 -6.61 15.81
CA VAL A 202 -8.00 -7.02 16.91
C VAL A 202 -6.54 -6.74 16.56
N GLU A 203 -5.67 -6.80 17.57
CA GLU A 203 -4.22 -6.69 17.41
C GLU A 203 -3.55 -7.92 18.02
N THR A 204 -2.61 -8.51 17.29
CA THR A 204 -1.82 -9.66 17.74
C THR A 204 -0.33 -9.35 17.68
N PRO A 205 0.55 -10.14 18.35
CA PRO A 205 1.96 -9.83 18.44
C PRO A 205 2.68 -9.77 17.08
N MET A 206 3.52 -8.73 16.88
CA MET A 206 4.47 -8.67 15.75
C MET A 206 5.75 -9.47 16.04
N LEU A 207 6.16 -9.56 17.32
CA LEU A 207 7.29 -10.37 17.76
C LEU A 207 6.75 -11.70 18.25
N VAL A 208 7.20 -12.78 17.64
CA VAL A 208 6.71 -14.14 17.88
C VAL A 208 7.88 -15.09 18.10
N SER A 209 7.67 -16.13 18.90
CA SER A 209 8.66 -17.21 19.07
C SER A 209 8.69 -18.14 17.87
N ASN A 210 7.50 -18.38 17.27
CA ASN A 210 7.36 -19.18 16.05
C ASN A 210 6.62 -18.37 14.98
N ALA A 211 7.24 -18.20 13.81
CA ALA A 211 6.63 -17.57 12.66
C ALA A 211 6.00 -18.65 11.78
N GLY A 212 4.68 -18.66 11.68
CA GLY A 212 3.92 -19.63 10.89
C GLY A 212 2.71 -18.96 10.23
N GLY A 213 1.90 -19.74 9.49
CA GLY A 213 0.73 -19.26 8.77
C GLY A 213 1.01 -18.81 7.35
N ALA A 214 2.25 -18.94 6.87
CA ALA A 214 2.62 -18.69 5.48
C ALA A 214 3.91 -19.46 5.16
N SER A 215 4.19 -19.66 3.86
CA SER A 215 5.50 -20.13 3.40
C SER A 215 6.35 -18.91 3.11
N ALA A 216 7.24 -18.56 4.05
CA ALA A 216 8.08 -17.36 3.95
C ALA A 216 9.22 -17.40 4.96
N ARG A 217 10.35 -16.80 4.60
CA ARG A 217 11.50 -16.67 5.51
C ARG A 217 11.30 -15.49 6.46
N PRO A 218 11.35 -15.69 7.81
CA PRO A 218 11.20 -14.60 8.78
C PRO A 218 12.47 -13.76 8.93
N PHE A 219 12.31 -12.51 9.41
CA PHE A 219 13.39 -11.76 10.04
C PHE A 219 13.56 -12.20 11.50
N GLU A 220 14.79 -12.34 11.96
CA GLU A 220 15.14 -12.73 13.32
C GLU A 220 15.67 -11.53 14.12
N THR A 221 15.39 -11.51 15.42
CA THR A 221 15.87 -10.49 16.35
C THR A 221 16.08 -11.09 17.75
N HIS A 222 16.83 -10.40 18.60
CA HIS A 222 17.11 -10.83 19.97
C HIS A 222 16.43 -9.91 20.99
N PHE A 223 15.69 -10.50 21.93
CA PHE A 223 15.06 -9.79 23.04
C PHE A 223 15.97 -9.81 24.28
N ASN A 224 16.72 -8.75 24.49
CA ASN A 224 17.75 -8.66 25.51
C ASN A 224 17.24 -8.92 26.94
N ALA A 225 16.02 -8.48 27.28
CA ALA A 225 15.50 -8.58 28.64
C ALA A 225 15.24 -10.03 29.08
N LEU A 226 14.82 -10.89 28.14
CA LEU A 226 14.57 -12.32 28.38
C LEU A 226 15.73 -13.19 27.88
N ASN A 227 16.70 -12.62 27.14
CA ASN A 227 17.78 -13.36 26.48
C ASN A 227 17.22 -14.46 25.56
N GLU A 228 16.22 -14.11 24.74
CA GLU A 228 15.52 -15.00 23.82
C GLU A 228 15.57 -14.47 22.40
N ASP A 229 15.69 -15.39 21.43
CA ASP A 229 15.58 -15.06 20.03
C ASP A 229 14.10 -15.08 19.62
N LEU A 230 13.68 -14.01 18.96
CA LEU A 230 12.33 -13.83 18.42
C LEU A 230 12.37 -13.63 16.93
N LYS A 231 11.23 -13.82 16.29
CA LYS A 231 11.01 -13.57 14.87
C LYS A 231 9.99 -12.47 14.66
N LEU A 232 10.10 -11.75 13.55
CA LEU A 232 9.02 -10.90 13.08
C LEU A 232 7.98 -11.78 12.38
N ARG A 233 6.71 -11.56 12.65
CA ARG A 233 5.59 -12.37 12.09
C ARG A 233 5.56 -12.28 10.56
N ILE A 234 5.26 -13.40 9.90
CA ILE A 234 5.10 -13.52 8.44
C ILE A 234 3.63 -13.57 8.02
N SER A 235 2.70 -13.78 8.96
CA SER A 235 1.25 -13.87 8.82
C SER A 235 0.57 -13.51 10.14
N LEU A 236 -0.74 -13.33 10.12
CA LEU A 236 -1.60 -13.06 11.29
C LEU A 236 -2.36 -14.32 11.73
N GLU A 237 -2.40 -15.35 10.90
CA GLU A 237 -3.28 -16.51 10.89
C GLU A 237 -3.36 -17.24 12.24
N LEU A 238 -2.24 -17.75 12.75
CA LEU A 238 -2.28 -18.66 13.89
C LEU A 238 -2.79 -17.99 15.18
N TYR A 239 -2.56 -16.70 15.35
CA TYR A 239 -3.10 -15.95 16.48
C TYR A 239 -4.60 -15.66 16.32
N LEU A 240 -5.06 -15.31 15.12
CA LEU A 240 -6.47 -15.04 14.87
C LEU A 240 -7.31 -16.32 15.03
N LYS A 241 -6.80 -17.48 14.59
CA LYS A 241 -7.43 -18.78 14.83
C LYS A 241 -7.57 -19.12 16.32
N ARG A 242 -6.57 -18.77 17.16
CA ARG A 242 -6.66 -18.92 18.62
C ARG A 242 -7.79 -18.06 19.21
N LEU A 243 -8.07 -16.89 18.65
CA LEU A 243 -9.22 -16.07 19.07
C LEU A 243 -10.55 -16.71 18.69
N ILE A 244 -10.64 -17.38 17.54
CA ILE A 244 -11.81 -18.18 17.16
C ILE A 244 -12.03 -19.33 18.18
N VAL A 245 -10.98 -20.04 18.57
CA VAL A 245 -11.06 -21.05 19.65
C VAL A 245 -11.55 -20.41 20.95
N GLY A 246 -11.14 -19.17 21.23
CA GLY A 246 -11.59 -18.40 22.40
C GLY A 246 -13.02 -17.90 22.33
N GLY A 247 -13.76 -18.18 21.24
CA GLY A 247 -15.18 -17.81 21.06
C GLY A 247 -15.40 -16.45 20.42
N MET A 248 -14.37 -15.81 19.86
CA MET A 248 -14.53 -14.58 19.05
C MET A 248 -14.90 -14.99 17.63
N GLU A 249 -16.20 -15.05 17.32
CA GLU A 249 -16.73 -15.67 16.10
C GLU A 249 -16.36 -14.96 14.79
N ARG A 250 -16.05 -13.65 14.84
CA ARG A 250 -15.66 -12.84 13.67
C ARG A 250 -14.58 -11.86 14.06
N VAL A 251 -13.37 -12.09 13.60
CA VAL A 251 -12.21 -11.24 13.89
C VAL A 251 -11.47 -10.88 12.63
N TYR A 252 -10.87 -9.70 12.61
CA TYR A 252 -9.91 -9.32 11.58
C TYR A 252 -8.77 -8.49 12.17
N GLU A 253 -7.64 -8.50 11.50
CA GLU A 253 -6.52 -7.60 11.80
C GLU A 253 -5.98 -7.03 10.49
N ILE A 254 -5.73 -5.71 10.45
CA ILE A 254 -4.97 -5.05 9.39
C ILE A 254 -3.61 -4.71 9.97
N GLY A 255 -2.59 -5.46 9.59
CA GLY A 255 -1.28 -5.36 10.22
C GLY A 255 -0.11 -5.43 9.25
N ARG A 256 1.07 -5.05 9.76
CA ARG A 256 2.33 -5.29 9.06
C ARG A 256 2.77 -6.72 9.27
N VAL A 257 3.23 -7.34 8.18
CA VAL A 257 3.93 -8.61 8.17
C VAL A 257 5.28 -8.44 7.48
N PHE A 258 6.21 -9.34 7.76
CA PHE A 258 7.62 -9.19 7.42
C PHE A 258 8.12 -10.47 6.79
N ARG A 259 8.58 -10.42 5.53
CA ARG A 259 9.15 -11.56 4.81
C ARG A 259 10.53 -11.20 4.30
N ASN A 260 11.53 -11.98 4.70
CA ASN A 260 12.94 -11.77 4.34
C ASN A 260 13.25 -12.38 2.97
N GLU A 261 12.57 -11.87 1.95
CA GLU A 261 12.60 -12.33 0.58
C GLU A 261 13.11 -11.24 -0.37
N GLY A 262 12.87 -11.44 -1.67
CA GLY A 262 13.27 -10.51 -2.71
C GLY A 262 12.58 -9.14 -2.64
N LEU A 263 13.14 -8.19 -3.38
CA LEU A 263 12.63 -6.83 -3.51
C LEU A 263 12.42 -6.51 -4.99
N ASP A 264 11.18 -6.42 -5.42
CA ASP A 264 10.79 -6.15 -6.80
C ASP A 264 9.66 -5.11 -6.92
N THR A 265 8.94 -5.11 -8.04
CA THR A 265 7.81 -4.20 -8.28
C THR A 265 6.54 -4.58 -7.51
N ARG A 266 6.43 -5.83 -7.06
CA ARG A 266 5.25 -6.38 -6.36
C ARG A 266 5.52 -6.75 -4.91
N HIS A 267 6.82 -6.90 -4.52
CA HIS A 267 7.24 -7.35 -3.20
C HIS A 267 8.08 -6.30 -2.46
N ASN A 268 7.79 -6.14 -1.19
CA ASN A 268 8.54 -5.33 -0.24
C ASN A 268 8.72 -6.15 1.05
N PRO A 269 9.87 -6.11 1.73
CA PRO A 269 10.15 -6.99 2.88
C PRO A 269 9.19 -6.77 4.07
N GLU A 270 8.54 -5.62 4.14
CA GLU A 270 7.41 -5.35 5.02
C GLU A 270 6.23 -4.83 4.20
N PHE A 271 5.04 -5.34 4.44
CA PHE A 271 3.84 -4.95 3.72
C PHE A 271 2.60 -5.05 4.61
N THR A 272 1.49 -4.49 4.15
CA THR A 272 0.23 -4.54 4.90
C THR A 272 -0.62 -5.70 4.43
N LEU A 273 -0.92 -6.59 5.33
CA LEU A 273 -1.84 -7.70 5.16
C LEU A 273 -3.11 -7.44 5.99
N MET A 274 -4.25 -7.86 5.50
CA MET A 274 -5.44 -8.04 6.30
C MET A 274 -5.79 -9.51 6.30
N GLU A 275 -5.95 -10.10 7.47
CA GLU A 275 -6.54 -11.42 7.61
C GLU A 275 -7.81 -11.34 8.45
N LEU A 276 -8.80 -12.14 8.08
CA LEU A 276 -10.05 -12.25 8.81
C LEU A 276 -10.49 -13.71 8.89
N TYR A 277 -11.17 -14.04 9.99
CA TYR A 277 -11.68 -15.37 10.27
C TYR A 277 -13.10 -15.26 10.78
N GLN A 278 -13.97 -16.16 10.28
CA GLN A 278 -15.37 -16.23 10.66
C GLN A 278 -15.74 -17.68 10.98
N ALA A 279 -16.23 -17.89 12.19
CA ALA A 279 -16.81 -19.18 12.60
C ALA A 279 -18.11 -19.48 11.87
N TYR A 280 -18.41 -20.77 11.68
CA TYR A 280 -19.64 -21.29 11.09
C TYR A 280 -19.85 -20.91 9.62
N THR A 281 -18.74 -20.72 8.90
CA THR A 281 -18.72 -20.52 7.45
C THR A 281 -17.60 -21.36 6.82
N ASP A 282 -17.56 -21.40 5.50
CA ASP A 282 -16.60 -22.13 4.69
C ASP A 282 -15.93 -21.21 3.65
N TYR A 283 -15.12 -21.77 2.76
CA TYR A 283 -14.45 -21.02 1.70
C TYR A 283 -15.42 -20.40 0.67
N HIS A 284 -16.63 -20.96 0.49
CA HIS A 284 -17.66 -20.33 -0.35
C HIS A 284 -18.18 -19.03 0.28
N GLY A 285 -18.40 -19.02 1.60
CA GLY A 285 -18.72 -17.79 2.33
C GLY A 285 -17.63 -16.75 2.24
N MET A 286 -16.36 -17.16 2.18
CA MET A 286 -15.23 -16.25 1.97
C MET A 286 -15.20 -15.69 0.53
N MET A 287 -15.59 -16.46 -0.50
CA MET A 287 -15.77 -15.94 -1.87
C MET A 287 -16.84 -14.86 -1.92
N ASP A 288 -17.98 -15.08 -1.32
CA ASP A 288 -19.10 -14.12 -1.30
C ASP A 288 -18.70 -12.83 -0.55
N LEU A 289 -17.96 -12.95 0.56
CA LEU A 289 -17.41 -11.82 1.30
C LEU A 289 -16.42 -11.03 0.44
N THR A 290 -15.49 -11.72 -0.24
CA THR A 290 -14.46 -11.11 -1.10
C THR A 290 -15.08 -10.32 -2.23
N GLU A 291 -16.02 -10.92 -2.96
CA GLU A 291 -16.72 -10.30 -4.08
C GLU A 291 -17.45 -9.01 -3.64
N ASN A 292 -18.18 -9.07 -2.54
CA ASN A 292 -18.92 -7.93 -2.01
C ASN A 292 -17.98 -6.84 -1.44
N LEU A 293 -16.89 -7.21 -0.77
CA LEU A 293 -15.90 -6.29 -0.23
C LEU A 293 -15.20 -5.51 -1.35
N TYR A 294 -14.73 -6.19 -2.40
CA TYR A 294 -14.06 -5.53 -3.53
C TYR A 294 -14.99 -4.58 -4.28
N ARG A 295 -16.26 -4.95 -4.53
CA ARG A 295 -17.27 -4.07 -5.10
C ARG A 295 -17.49 -2.82 -4.25
N TYR A 296 -17.68 -3.02 -2.94
CA TYR A 296 -17.88 -1.93 -2.00
C TYR A 296 -16.70 -0.95 -2.01
N ILE A 297 -15.45 -1.45 -1.90
CA ILE A 297 -14.26 -0.62 -1.89
C ILE A 297 -14.08 0.12 -3.22
N ALA A 298 -14.23 -0.57 -4.35
CA ALA A 298 -14.11 0.05 -5.67
C ALA A 298 -15.07 1.24 -5.81
N LYS A 299 -16.33 1.04 -5.46
CA LYS A 299 -17.36 2.10 -5.50
C LYS A 299 -17.05 3.26 -4.55
N GLU A 300 -16.63 2.97 -3.32
CA GLU A 300 -16.29 3.99 -2.33
C GLU A 300 -15.06 4.81 -2.75
N VAL A 301 -14.01 4.16 -3.27
CA VAL A 301 -12.72 4.81 -3.53
C VAL A 301 -12.66 5.47 -4.91
N THR A 302 -13.16 4.78 -5.94
CA THR A 302 -13.07 5.24 -7.33
C THR A 302 -14.38 5.80 -7.88
N GLY A 303 -15.51 5.54 -7.22
CA GLY A 303 -16.86 5.87 -7.69
C GLY A 303 -17.42 4.88 -8.73
N SER A 304 -16.70 3.79 -9.04
CA SER A 304 -17.06 2.81 -10.08
C SER A 304 -16.76 1.39 -9.62
N GLU A 305 -17.54 0.43 -10.10
CA GLU A 305 -17.25 -1.01 -9.99
C GLU A 305 -16.41 -1.52 -11.18
N ILE A 306 -16.00 -0.62 -12.08
CA ILE A 306 -15.09 -0.92 -13.19
C ILE A 306 -13.74 -0.30 -12.85
N LEU A 307 -12.71 -1.11 -12.78
CA LEU A 307 -11.33 -0.70 -12.52
C LEU A 307 -10.50 -0.77 -13.79
N THR A 308 -9.58 0.18 -13.94
CA THR A 308 -8.57 0.15 -15.00
C THR A 308 -7.19 0.07 -14.37
N TYR A 309 -6.39 -0.89 -14.83
CA TYR A 309 -4.99 -1.03 -14.43
C TYR A 309 -4.13 -1.26 -15.69
N GLY A 310 -3.23 -0.33 -15.97
CA GLY A 310 -2.50 -0.32 -17.23
C GLY A 310 -3.44 -0.33 -18.43
N GLU A 311 -3.32 -1.34 -19.28
CA GLU A 311 -4.17 -1.54 -20.46
C GLU A 311 -5.42 -2.38 -20.20
N HIS A 312 -5.52 -2.99 -18.99
CA HIS A 312 -6.60 -3.90 -18.66
C HIS A 312 -7.76 -3.18 -17.95
N THR A 313 -8.96 -3.63 -18.23
CA THR A 313 -10.19 -3.19 -17.55
C THR A 313 -10.85 -4.40 -16.89
N MET A 314 -11.09 -4.31 -15.57
CA MET A 314 -11.75 -5.32 -14.76
C MET A 314 -13.15 -4.85 -14.37
N ASP A 315 -14.14 -5.70 -14.61
CA ASP A 315 -15.55 -5.41 -14.33
C ASP A 315 -16.03 -6.18 -13.09
N LEU A 316 -15.98 -5.50 -11.92
CA LEU A 316 -16.38 -6.07 -10.64
C LEU A 316 -17.92 -6.11 -10.47
N SER A 317 -18.69 -5.50 -11.37
CA SER A 317 -20.16 -5.50 -11.30
C SER A 317 -20.75 -6.88 -11.66
N LYS A 318 -20.01 -7.70 -12.39
CA LYS A 318 -20.38 -9.06 -12.77
C LYS A 318 -20.00 -10.05 -11.68
N PRO A 319 -20.68 -11.22 -11.63
CA PRO A 319 -20.23 -12.34 -10.80
C PRO A 319 -18.79 -12.72 -11.13
N PHE A 320 -17.96 -12.95 -10.12
CA PHE A 320 -16.58 -13.39 -10.30
C PHE A 320 -16.57 -14.85 -10.78
N GLU A 321 -15.68 -15.16 -11.74
CA GLU A 321 -15.52 -16.52 -12.26
C GLU A 321 -15.03 -17.44 -11.11
N ARG A 322 -15.59 -18.65 -11.05
CA ARG A 322 -15.17 -19.72 -10.11
C ARG A 322 -14.74 -20.92 -10.94
N ILE A 323 -13.46 -21.28 -10.86
CA ILE A 323 -12.85 -22.36 -11.64
C ILE A 323 -11.93 -23.18 -10.73
N THR A 324 -11.92 -24.51 -10.88
CA THR A 324 -10.94 -25.33 -10.15
C THR A 324 -9.55 -25.19 -10.76
N MET A 325 -8.48 -25.40 -9.98
CA MET A 325 -7.11 -25.33 -10.49
C MET A 325 -6.90 -26.32 -11.65
N VAL A 326 -7.45 -27.53 -11.56
CA VAL A 326 -7.36 -28.55 -12.62
C VAL A 326 -8.08 -28.10 -13.90
N ASP A 327 -9.30 -27.53 -13.76
CA ASP A 327 -10.03 -27.02 -14.93
C ASP A 327 -9.35 -25.79 -15.54
N ALA A 328 -8.73 -24.97 -14.73
CA ALA A 328 -7.96 -23.82 -15.19
C ALA A 328 -6.74 -24.26 -16.01
N VAL A 329 -5.94 -25.21 -15.51
CA VAL A 329 -4.83 -25.80 -16.27
C VAL A 329 -5.31 -26.50 -17.54
N LYS A 330 -6.43 -27.24 -17.47
CA LYS A 330 -7.04 -27.82 -18.65
C LYS A 330 -7.47 -26.79 -19.70
N LYS A 331 -8.05 -25.67 -19.25
CA LYS A 331 -8.51 -24.58 -20.11
C LYS A 331 -7.37 -23.88 -20.85
N TYR A 332 -6.28 -23.59 -20.17
CA TYR A 332 -5.20 -22.75 -20.70
C TYR A 332 -3.98 -23.54 -21.22
N ALA A 333 -3.63 -24.65 -20.58
CA ALA A 333 -2.52 -25.52 -21.03
C ALA A 333 -3.01 -26.70 -21.89
N ASN A 334 -4.31 -26.98 -21.97
CA ASN A 334 -4.90 -28.15 -22.63
C ASN A 334 -4.41 -29.47 -22.03
N ILE A 335 -4.15 -29.51 -20.71
CA ILE A 335 -3.67 -30.66 -19.95
C ILE A 335 -4.66 -30.97 -18.85
N ASP A 336 -5.18 -32.22 -18.82
CA ASP A 336 -6.09 -32.67 -17.78
C ASP A 336 -5.34 -33.46 -16.70
N PHE A 337 -5.10 -32.83 -15.55
CA PHE A 337 -4.43 -33.47 -14.43
C PHE A 337 -5.22 -34.62 -13.78
N ASN A 338 -6.53 -34.74 -14.07
CA ASN A 338 -7.29 -35.93 -13.69
C ASN A 338 -6.84 -37.19 -14.44
N GLU A 339 -6.26 -37.05 -15.62
CA GLU A 339 -5.70 -38.14 -16.42
C GLU A 339 -4.24 -38.48 -16.06
N VAL A 340 -3.58 -37.66 -15.22
CA VAL A 340 -2.21 -37.90 -14.73
C VAL A 340 -2.28 -38.84 -13.52
N PRO A 341 -1.78 -40.09 -13.60
CA PRO A 341 -2.05 -41.11 -12.59
C PRO A 341 -1.28 -40.91 -11.28
N ASP A 342 -0.02 -40.43 -11.35
CA ASP A 342 0.90 -40.38 -10.21
C ASP A 342 1.97 -39.28 -10.38
N THR A 343 2.79 -39.12 -9.34
CA THR A 343 3.92 -38.16 -9.32
C THR A 343 4.95 -38.42 -10.44
N ALA A 344 5.22 -39.65 -10.77
CA ALA A 344 6.21 -39.98 -11.82
C ALA A 344 5.70 -39.53 -13.21
N ALA A 345 4.40 -39.72 -13.48
CA ALA A 345 3.74 -39.20 -14.68
C ALA A 345 3.70 -37.68 -14.73
N ALA A 346 3.45 -37.04 -13.59
CA ALA A 346 3.44 -35.57 -13.46
C ALA A 346 4.86 -34.97 -13.73
N LYS A 347 5.90 -35.52 -13.14
CA LYS A 347 7.30 -35.12 -13.37
C LYS A 347 7.70 -35.27 -14.83
N LYS A 348 7.33 -36.41 -15.46
CA LYS A 348 7.59 -36.63 -16.89
C LYS A 348 6.86 -35.57 -17.75
N LEU A 349 5.63 -35.23 -17.40
CA LEU A 349 4.88 -34.19 -18.08
C LEU A 349 5.55 -32.81 -17.92
N ALA A 350 6.07 -32.48 -16.74
CA ALA A 350 6.86 -31.27 -16.50
C ALA A 350 8.11 -31.22 -17.38
N GLU A 351 8.85 -32.35 -17.52
CA GLU A 351 10.00 -32.45 -18.41
C GLU A 351 9.62 -32.20 -19.87
N GLU A 352 8.51 -32.79 -20.35
CA GLU A 352 7.98 -32.60 -21.72
C GLU A 352 7.60 -31.14 -22.00
N HIS A 353 7.19 -30.40 -20.96
CA HIS A 353 6.81 -29.00 -21.04
C HIS A 353 7.90 -28.03 -20.62
N HIS A 354 9.11 -28.51 -20.30
CA HIS A 354 10.27 -27.73 -19.86
C HIS A 354 10.01 -26.91 -18.56
N ILE A 355 9.16 -27.44 -17.69
CA ILE A 355 8.91 -26.87 -16.36
C ILE A 355 9.95 -27.44 -15.40
N GLU A 356 10.70 -26.55 -14.74
CA GLU A 356 11.66 -26.94 -13.71
C GLU A 356 10.93 -27.33 -12.42
N TYR A 357 11.37 -28.43 -11.79
CA TYR A 357 10.82 -28.92 -10.53
C TYR A 357 11.93 -29.46 -9.63
N GLU A 358 11.65 -29.55 -8.34
CA GLU A 358 12.56 -30.16 -7.37
C GLU A 358 12.24 -31.64 -7.17
N GLU A 359 13.25 -32.45 -6.78
CA GLU A 359 13.08 -33.90 -6.59
C GLU A 359 12.00 -34.25 -5.55
N ARG A 360 11.83 -33.40 -4.54
CA ARG A 360 10.83 -33.55 -3.49
C ARG A 360 9.39 -33.29 -3.94
N HIS A 361 9.18 -32.65 -5.08
CA HIS A 361 7.83 -32.27 -5.54
C HIS A 361 6.98 -33.50 -5.84
N GLU A 362 5.77 -33.48 -5.36
CA GLU A 362 4.73 -34.47 -5.61
C GLU A 362 3.79 -34.02 -6.76
N LYS A 363 2.77 -34.81 -7.08
CA LYS A 363 1.86 -34.50 -8.20
C LYS A 363 1.18 -33.11 -8.04
N GLY A 364 0.77 -32.77 -6.83
CA GLY A 364 0.11 -31.50 -6.54
C GLY A 364 1.02 -30.30 -6.70
N ASP A 365 2.30 -30.41 -6.30
CA ASP A 365 3.29 -29.37 -6.54
C ASP A 365 3.48 -29.12 -8.04
N ILE A 366 3.55 -30.20 -8.82
CA ILE A 366 3.70 -30.10 -10.29
C ILE A 366 2.44 -29.44 -10.92
N LEU A 367 1.23 -29.78 -10.46
CA LEU A 367 0.02 -29.10 -10.91
C LEU A 367 0.09 -27.60 -10.67
N ASN A 368 0.61 -27.18 -9.50
CA ASN A 368 0.79 -25.77 -9.17
C ASN A 368 1.78 -25.10 -10.11
N LEU A 369 2.91 -25.73 -10.43
CA LEU A 369 3.88 -25.20 -11.40
C LEU A 369 3.27 -25.01 -12.79
N PHE A 370 2.40 -25.93 -13.24
CA PHE A 370 1.66 -25.77 -14.49
C PHE A 370 0.67 -24.61 -14.42
N PHE A 371 0.04 -24.41 -13.29
CA PHE A 371 -0.86 -23.28 -13.07
C PHE A 371 -0.11 -21.96 -13.13
N GLU A 372 1.01 -21.83 -12.45
CA GLU A 372 1.86 -20.63 -12.46
C GLU A 372 2.34 -20.28 -13.87
N GLU A 373 2.80 -21.28 -14.63
CA GLU A 373 3.37 -21.08 -15.98
C GLU A 373 2.31 -20.76 -17.05
N TYR A 374 1.13 -21.41 -17.00
CA TYR A 374 0.18 -21.35 -18.12
C TYR A 374 -1.13 -20.61 -17.82
N VAL A 375 -1.43 -20.33 -16.56
CA VAL A 375 -2.75 -19.84 -16.17
C VAL A 375 -2.74 -18.43 -15.60
N GLU A 376 -1.86 -18.14 -14.65
CA GLU A 376 -1.91 -16.89 -13.88
C GLU A 376 -2.02 -15.63 -14.72
N GLU A 377 -1.17 -15.48 -15.74
CA GLU A 377 -1.15 -14.29 -16.62
C GLU A 377 -2.44 -14.08 -17.40
N HIS A 378 -3.24 -15.12 -17.56
CA HIS A 378 -4.53 -15.05 -18.28
C HIS A 378 -5.70 -14.64 -17.40
N LEU A 379 -5.56 -14.62 -16.09
CA LEU A 379 -6.62 -14.30 -15.12
C LEU A 379 -6.80 -12.78 -14.95
N ILE A 380 -7.19 -12.10 -16.02
CA ILE A 380 -7.36 -10.64 -16.01
C ILE A 380 -8.62 -10.21 -15.26
N GLN A 381 -9.77 -10.88 -15.52
CA GLN A 381 -11.01 -10.60 -14.83
C GLN A 381 -11.01 -11.24 -13.43
N PRO A 382 -11.79 -10.69 -12.48
CA PRO A 382 -11.90 -11.26 -11.14
C PRO A 382 -12.27 -12.74 -11.17
N THR A 383 -11.38 -13.61 -10.69
CA THR A 383 -11.50 -15.07 -10.77
C THR A 383 -11.08 -15.73 -9.47
N PHE A 384 -11.90 -16.61 -8.95
CA PHE A 384 -11.54 -17.53 -7.86
C PHE A 384 -11.04 -18.85 -8.46
N VAL A 385 -9.77 -19.17 -8.21
CA VAL A 385 -9.18 -20.47 -8.52
C VAL A 385 -9.31 -21.35 -7.30
N MET A 386 -10.09 -22.42 -7.41
CA MET A 386 -10.52 -23.26 -6.28
C MET A 386 -9.83 -24.62 -6.32
N ASP A 387 -9.97 -25.34 -5.21
CA ASP A 387 -9.61 -26.75 -5.08
C ASP A 387 -8.13 -26.99 -5.35
N HIS A 388 -7.31 -26.35 -4.53
CA HIS A 388 -5.85 -26.49 -4.59
C HIS A 388 -5.40 -27.87 -4.10
N PRO A 389 -4.22 -28.36 -4.56
CA PRO A 389 -3.63 -29.60 -4.06
C PRO A 389 -3.33 -29.56 -2.56
N ILE A 390 -3.46 -30.73 -1.93
CA ILE A 390 -3.21 -30.90 -0.50
C ILE A 390 -1.76 -30.68 -0.12
N GLU A 391 -0.82 -30.98 -1.01
CA GLU A 391 0.62 -30.87 -0.82
C GLU A 391 1.05 -29.43 -0.51
N ILE A 392 0.42 -28.46 -1.17
CA ILE A 392 0.74 -27.01 -1.00
C ILE A 392 -0.20 -26.29 -0.03
N SER A 393 -0.99 -27.02 0.78
CA SER A 393 -2.08 -26.44 1.59
C SER A 393 -2.11 -26.98 3.01
N PRO A 394 -1.07 -26.72 3.86
CA PRO A 394 -0.89 -27.41 5.14
C PRO A 394 -1.90 -27.03 6.24
N LEU A 395 -2.64 -25.92 6.09
CA LEU A 395 -3.54 -25.38 7.11
C LEU A 395 -5.03 -25.47 6.72
N THR A 396 -5.31 -26.15 5.61
CA THR A 396 -6.62 -26.18 4.96
C THR A 396 -7.32 -27.51 5.12
N LYS A 397 -8.64 -27.46 5.26
CA LYS A 397 -9.48 -28.65 5.34
C LYS A 397 -9.52 -29.39 4.00
N MET A 398 -9.31 -30.71 4.06
CA MET A 398 -9.39 -31.60 2.91
C MET A 398 -10.84 -31.69 2.41
N LYS A 399 -11.02 -31.81 1.11
CA LYS A 399 -12.35 -32.05 0.51
C LYS A 399 -12.83 -33.46 0.81
N PRO A 400 -14.09 -33.65 1.29
CA PRO A 400 -14.63 -34.98 1.57
C PRO A 400 -14.74 -35.85 0.32
N GLU A 401 -14.99 -35.23 -0.84
CA GLU A 401 -15.23 -35.96 -2.11
C GLU A 401 -13.95 -36.41 -2.78
N ASP A 402 -12.85 -35.63 -2.63
CA ASP A 402 -11.54 -35.92 -3.18
C ASP A 402 -10.42 -35.48 -2.24
N PRO A 403 -9.81 -36.39 -1.50
CA PRO A 403 -8.78 -36.08 -0.51
C PRO A 403 -7.45 -35.58 -1.09
N ASN A 404 -7.26 -35.55 -2.41
CA ASN A 404 -6.09 -34.96 -3.04
C ASN A 404 -6.19 -33.43 -3.12
N TYR A 405 -7.38 -32.88 -2.91
CA TYR A 405 -7.65 -31.45 -2.95
C TYR A 405 -8.21 -30.94 -1.63
N VAL A 406 -8.10 -29.64 -1.44
CA VAL A 406 -8.55 -28.94 -0.23
C VAL A 406 -9.57 -27.86 -0.56
N GLU A 407 -10.39 -27.48 0.41
CA GLU A 407 -11.34 -26.37 0.33
C GLU A 407 -10.60 -25.02 0.42
N ARG A 408 -9.85 -24.68 -0.63
CA ARG A 408 -9.05 -23.45 -0.78
C ARG A 408 -9.39 -22.76 -2.08
N PHE A 409 -9.35 -21.44 -2.06
CA PHE A 409 -9.25 -20.66 -3.28
C PHE A 409 -8.19 -19.57 -3.16
N GLU A 410 -7.63 -19.19 -4.29
CA GLU A 410 -6.92 -17.94 -4.47
C GLU A 410 -7.75 -17.03 -5.37
N PHE A 411 -7.82 -15.75 -5.02
CA PHE A 411 -8.50 -14.73 -5.80
C PHE A 411 -7.51 -14.02 -6.69
N PHE A 412 -7.72 -14.13 -7.99
CA PHE A 412 -6.90 -13.48 -9.02
C PHE A 412 -7.62 -12.31 -9.66
N MET A 413 -6.87 -11.27 -9.98
CA MET A 413 -7.29 -10.15 -10.80
C MET A 413 -6.06 -9.51 -11.46
N ASN A 414 -6.13 -9.23 -12.78
CA ASN A 414 -5.00 -8.70 -13.56
C ASN A 414 -3.76 -9.61 -13.54
N GLY A 415 -3.94 -10.93 -13.52
CA GLY A 415 -2.85 -11.91 -13.44
C GLY A 415 -2.10 -11.89 -12.09
N TRP A 416 -2.72 -11.38 -11.03
CA TRP A 416 -2.12 -11.31 -9.70
C TRP A 416 -3.02 -11.98 -8.67
N GLU A 417 -2.40 -12.76 -7.79
CA GLU A 417 -3.03 -13.19 -6.55
C GLU A 417 -3.31 -11.98 -5.66
N MET A 418 -4.58 -11.76 -5.35
CA MET A 418 -5.08 -10.65 -4.55
C MET A 418 -5.46 -11.07 -3.13
N ALA A 419 -5.86 -12.34 -2.97
CA ALA A 419 -6.23 -12.94 -1.69
C ALA A 419 -6.12 -14.46 -1.75
N ASN A 420 -5.93 -15.07 -0.58
CA ASN A 420 -5.88 -16.52 -0.37
C ASN A 420 -6.82 -16.89 0.79
N ALA A 421 -7.65 -17.89 0.60
CA ALA A 421 -8.69 -18.25 1.56
C ALA A 421 -9.02 -19.75 1.55
N TYR A 422 -9.47 -20.23 2.69
CA TYR A 422 -9.87 -21.64 2.81
C TYR A 422 -10.84 -21.89 3.96
N SER A 423 -11.44 -23.09 3.92
CA SER A 423 -12.04 -23.68 5.12
C SER A 423 -10.93 -24.18 6.03
N GLU A 424 -10.91 -23.71 7.26
CA GLU A 424 -9.82 -23.92 8.21
C GLU A 424 -9.73 -25.38 8.67
N LEU A 425 -8.53 -25.96 8.62
CA LEU A 425 -8.29 -27.26 9.24
C LEU A 425 -8.44 -27.12 10.76
N ASN A 426 -9.40 -27.85 11.32
CA ASN A 426 -9.71 -27.82 12.74
C ASN A 426 -9.57 -29.20 13.43
N ASP A 427 -9.02 -30.20 12.74
CA ASP A 427 -8.64 -31.49 13.29
C ASP A 427 -7.18 -31.42 13.79
N PRO A 428 -6.94 -31.51 15.13
CA PRO A 428 -5.60 -31.41 15.68
C PRO A 428 -4.67 -32.56 15.29
N GLU A 429 -5.21 -33.75 15.03
CA GLU A 429 -4.40 -34.90 14.61
C GLU A 429 -3.97 -34.76 13.14
N ASP A 430 -4.85 -34.31 12.26
CA ASP A 430 -4.49 -34.02 10.87
C ASP A 430 -3.52 -32.85 10.80
N GLN A 431 -3.76 -31.76 11.55
CA GLN A 431 -2.85 -30.62 11.60
C GLN A 431 -1.44 -31.02 12.05
N ARG A 432 -1.33 -31.92 13.05
CA ARG A 432 -0.02 -32.42 13.50
C ARG A 432 0.70 -33.17 12.38
N ARG A 433 -0.01 -34.07 11.67
CA ARG A 433 0.58 -34.78 10.52
C ARG A 433 1.09 -33.84 9.44
N ARG A 434 0.35 -32.74 9.17
CA ARG A 434 0.74 -31.74 8.20
C ARG A 434 1.99 -30.96 8.65
N PHE A 435 2.07 -30.57 9.91
CA PHE A 435 3.27 -29.92 10.45
C PHE A 435 4.48 -30.85 10.42
N GLU A 436 4.33 -32.12 10.75
CA GLU A 436 5.41 -33.10 10.65
C GLU A 436 5.90 -33.29 9.19
N ALA A 437 5.01 -33.18 8.21
CA ALA A 437 5.39 -33.18 6.80
C ALA A 437 6.18 -31.92 6.43
N GLN A 438 5.78 -30.74 6.91
CA GLN A 438 6.49 -29.48 6.73
C GLN A 438 7.90 -29.51 7.37
N GLU A 439 8.04 -30.07 8.57
CA GLU A 439 9.36 -30.23 9.21
C GLU A 439 10.29 -31.15 8.39
N LYS A 440 9.75 -32.20 7.77
CA LYS A 440 10.54 -33.05 6.86
C LYS A 440 10.97 -32.28 5.62
N ALA A 441 10.10 -31.44 5.06
CA ALA A 441 10.42 -30.57 3.93
C ALA A 441 11.52 -29.56 4.31
N PHE A 442 11.43 -28.95 5.50
CA PHE A 442 12.45 -28.06 6.05
C PHE A 442 13.80 -28.78 6.18
N ALA A 443 13.82 -29.99 6.75
CA ALA A 443 15.01 -30.81 6.89
C ALA A 443 15.60 -31.24 5.52
N ALA A 444 14.78 -31.27 4.47
CA ALA A 444 15.19 -31.55 3.10
C ALA A 444 15.65 -30.29 2.33
N GLY A 445 15.66 -29.11 2.97
CA GLY A 445 16.18 -27.87 2.41
C GLY A 445 15.13 -26.83 2.04
N ASP A 446 13.87 -27.04 2.36
CA ASP A 446 12.81 -26.05 2.19
C ASP A 446 12.84 -25.02 3.32
N GLU A 447 13.56 -23.91 3.13
CA GLU A 447 13.72 -22.85 4.15
C GLU A 447 12.40 -22.08 4.44
N GLU A 448 11.36 -22.29 3.64
CA GLU A 448 10.04 -21.62 3.78
C GLU A 448 9.01 -22.49 4.49
N ALA A 449 9.31 -23.78 4.72
CA ALA A 449 8.41 -24.70 5.41
C ALA A 449 8.19 -24.30 6.88
N ASN A 450 6.95 -24.46 7.34
CA ASN A 450 6.55 -24.10 8.69
C ASN A 450 7.09 -25.07 9.74
N HIS A 451 7.47 -24.56 10.92
CA HIS A 451 7.75 -25.36 12.10
C HIS A 451 6.46 -25.71 12.85
N THR A 452 6.51 -26.85 13.56
CA THR A 452 5.40 -27.26 14.44
C THR A 452 5.15 -26.21 15.53
N ASP A 453 3.90 -25.77 15.66
CA ASP A 453 3.44 -24.89 16.74
C ASP A 453 2.58 -25.72 17.72
N GLU A 454 3.21 -26.18 18.81
CA GLU A 454 2.54 -27.00 19.82
C GLU A 454 1.42 -26.25 20.56
N ASP A 455 1.58 -24.94 20.76
CA ASP A 455 0.53 -24.12 21.39
C ASP A 455 -0.68 -23.99 20.48
N PHE A 456 -0.48 -23.86 19.17
CA PHE A 456 -1.59 -23.89 18.21
C PHE A 456 -2.28 -25.24 18.15
N LEU A 457 -1.53 -26.35 18.16
CA LEU A 457 -2.10 -27.70 18.24
C LEU A 457 -2.92 -27.91 19.52
N ASN A 458 -2.44 -27.41 20.66
CA ASN A 458 -3.18 -27.43 21.92
C ASN A 458 -4.48 -26.60 21.82
N ALA A 459 -4.44 -25.43 21.17
CA ALA A 459 -5.63 -24.63 20.94
C ALA A 459 -6.66 -25.38 20.09
N LEU A 460 -6.25 -26.03 18.98
CA LEU A 460 -7.14 -26.87 18.18
C LEU A 460 -7.73 -28.01 18.98
N ALA A 461 -6.95 -28.64 19.88
CA ALA A 461 -7.42 -29.72 20.75
C ALA A 461 -8.47 -29.28 21.79
N ILE A 462 -8.49 -27.99 22.17
CA ILE A 462 -9.57 -27.41 22.97
C ILE A 462 -10.88 -27.35 22.15
N GLY A 463 -10.79 -27.18 20.85
CA GLY A 463 -11.90 -27.21 19.91
C GLY A 463 -12.07 -25.89 19.15
N MET A 464 -11.83 -25.93 17.85
CA MET A 464 -12.11 -24.83 16.93
C MET A 464 -13.38 -25.16 16.13
N PRO A 465 -14.38 -24.25 16.07
CA PRO A 465 -15.56 -24.47 15.25
C PRO A 465 -15.20 -24.50 13.76
N PRO A 466 -16.08 -25.03 12.87
CA PRO A 466 -15.95 -24.83 11.44
C PRO A 466 -15.77 -23.35 11.14
N THR A 467 -14.73 -23.00 10.39
CA THR A 467 -14.29 -21.60 10.22
C THR A 467 -13.81 -21.38 8.79
N GLY A 468 -14.20 -20.28 8.18
CA GLY A 468 -13.59 -19.78 6.96
C GLY A 468 -12.61 -18.65 7.28
N GLY A 469 -11.44 -18.66 6.65
CA GLY A 469 -10.42 -17.61 6.78
C GLY A 469 -9.94 -17.10 5.44
N ILE A 470 -9.47 -15.85 5.40
CA ILE A 470 -8.93 -15.22 4.20
C ILE A 470 -7.89 -14.17 4.54
N GLY A 471 -6.82 -14.14 3.75
CA GLY A 471 -5.79 -13.10 3.77
C GLY A 471 -5.83 -12.24 2.50
N PHE A 472 -5.81 -10.90 2.67
CA PHE A 472 -5.81 -9.93 1.59
C PHE A 472 -4.52 -9.12 1.57
N GLY A 473 -3.86 -9.05 0.42
CA GLY A 473 -2.76 -8.12 0.18
C GLY A 473 -3.26 -6.69 0.03
N ILE A 474 -3.23 -5.89 1.11
CA ILE A 474 -3.76 -4.51 1.09
C ILE A 474 -2.98 -3.62 0.13
N ASP A 475 -1.65 -3.79 0.05
CA ASP A 475 -0.84 -3.00 -0.88
C ASP A 475 -1.21 -3.29 -2.33
N ARG A 476 -1.40 -4.57 -2.71
CA ARG A 476 -1.88 -4.97 -4.06
C ARG A 476 -3.28 -4.42 -4.34
N MET A 477 -4.19 -4.48 -3.35
CA MET A 477 -5.53 -3.88 -3.48
C MET A 477 -5.45 -2.38 -3.76
N VAL A 478 -4.60 -1.64 -3.05
CA VAL A 478 -4.39 -0.20 -3.28
C VAL A 478 -3.78 0.06 -4.65
N MET A 479 -2.81 -0.76 -5.10
CA MET A 479 -2.24 -0.66 -6.45
C MET A 479 -3.33 -0.75 -7.52
N MET A 480 -4.26 -1.71 -7.40
CA MET A 480 -5.40 -1.86 -8.33
C MET A 480 -6.34 -0.66 -8.28
N MET A 481 -6.71 -0.17 -7.10
CA MET A 481 -7.63 0.95 -6.92
C MET A 481 -7.05 2.30 -7.37
N THR A 482 -5.72 2.40 -7.49
CA THR A 482 -5.02 3.66 -7.84
C THR A 482 -4.27 3.61 -9.16
N ASN A 483 -4.33 2.48 -9.88
CA ASN A 483 -3.55 2.25 -11.10
C ASN A 483 -2.05 2.51 -10.88
N SER A 484 -1.50 2.02 -9.77
CA SER A 484 -0.10 2.23 -9.42
C SER A 484 0.75 1.04 -9.85
N PRO A 485 1.77 1.20 -10.72
CA PRO A 485 2.48 0.10 -11.35
C PRO A 485 3.45 -0.66 -10.40
N ALA A 486 3.81 -0.07 -9.26
CA ALA A 486 4.72 -0.70 -8.31
C ALA A 486 4.25 -0.53 -6.87
N ILE A 487 4.54 -1.54 -6.03
CA ILE A 487 4.24 -1.50 -4.59
C ILE A 487 4.85 -0.27 -3.89
N ARG A 488 6.01 0.21 -4.37
CA ARG A 488 6.68 1.41 -3.85
C ARG A 488 5.88 2.69 -4.11
N ASP A 489 5.01 2.71 -5.10
CA ASP A 489 4.13 3.85 -5.38
C ASP A 489 3.06 4.02 -4.32
N VAL A 490 2.63 2.91 -3.70
CA VAL A 490 1.59 2.90 -2.68
C VAL A 490 2.13 2.81 -1.24
N LEU A 491 3.44 2.74 -1.06
CA LEU A 491 4.13 2.84 0.23
C LEU A 491 4.72 4.25 0.40
N LEU A 492 4.43 4.90 1.54
CA LEU A 492 4.97 6.24 1.82
C LEU A 492 6.50 6.23 1.86
N PHE A 493 7.08 5.29 2.56
CA PHE A 493 8.52 5.12 2.71
C PHE A 493 8.89 3.65 2.42
N PRO A 494 9.04 3.27 1.15
CA PRO A 494 9.41 1.91 0.78
C PRO A 494 10.86 1.59 1.18
N THR A 495 11.14 0.31 1.37
CA THR A 495 12.52 -0.15 1.55
C THR A 495 13.33 0.10 0.29
N MET A 496 14.47 0.76 0.43
CA MET A 496 15.35 1.13 -0.67
C MET A 496 16.77 0.61 -0.43
N LYS A 497 17.42 0.17 -1.50
CA LYS A 497 18.85 -0.20 -1.43
C LYS A 497 19.66 1.02 -0.98
N SER A 498 20.62 0.81 -0.06
CA SER A 498 21.53 1.86 0.39
C SER A 498 22.35 2.42 -0.79
N ILE A 499 22.53 3.76 -0.84
CA ILE A 499 23.33 4.42 -1.88
C ILE A 499 24.83 4.18 -1.67
N ASP A 500 25.23 3.95 -0.41
CA ASP A 500 26.63 3.85 0.00
C ASP A 500 27.16 2.41 0.08
N LYS A 501 26.47 1.45 -0.52
CA LYS A 501 26.86 0.02 -0.57
C LYS A 501 26.90 -0.51 -1.98
#